data_86d96dcf5d3b459ea367c1d6ede4e9d9
#
_entry.id   86d96dcf5d3b459ea367c1d6ede4e9d9
#
_cell.length_a   1.000
_cell.length_b   1.000
_cell.length_c   1.000
_cell.angle_alpha   90.00
_cell.angle_beta   90.00
_cell.angle_gamma   90.00
#
_symmetry.space_group_name_H-M   'P 1'
#
loop_
_entity.id
_entity.type
_entity.pdbx_description
1 polymer ?
#
loop_
_entity_poly.entity_id
_entity_poly.type
_entity_poly.pdbx_seq_one_letter_code
_entity_poly.pdbx_strand_id
1 'polypeptide(L)'
;MPAVCVFFHPDRSPAVPFSPVPSPLVSAIVLNYKTPQHAVKCVQALMKQTIVDRMEILVVDNHSEDDSIGVLRNRLSTFPDVRIIETPENVGFGAGYNLGIRYARGKYLLINNPAKLPELHAAERLLSLMEKDESIGIAGPKLMHDDGTVRDSYRAFPGVTDVIIKRTFLRSWFPHRMQRYLQTGTNPDESRDVDWVIGGCLMIRRDLAEKLHGFDPQFFLFFEDIDLCRRCWAAGKRVVYYPEAVATDRKRRLSEGGVASLLLKPVGRAHIASAVKYFWKWHGAAAPR
;
A
#
# COMPACT_ATOMS: atom_id res chain seq x y z
N MET A 1 -21.08 2.30 -18.91
CA MET A 1 -19.85 2.65 -18.19
C MET A 1 -19.15 3.72 -18.99
N PRO A 2 -18.96 4.95 -18.51
CA PRO A 2 -18.24 5.97 -19.27
C PRO A 2 -16.75 5.67 -19.25
N ALA A 3 -16.14 5.67 -20.41
CA ALA A 3 -14.72 5.54 -20.60
C ALA A 3 -13.99 6.73 -19.94
N VAL A 4 -13.07 6.43 -19.04
CA VAL A 4 -12.17 7.44 -18.46
C VAL A 4 -11.20 7.85 -19.55
N CYS A 5 -11.44 9.01 -20.18
CA CYS A 5 -10.49 9.64 -21.06
C CYS A 5 -9.27 10.10 -20.27
N VAL A 6 -8.14 9.46 -20.51
CA VAL A 6 -6.83 9.93 -20.05
C VAL A 6 -6.46 11.13 -20.92
N PHE A 7 -6.58 12.35 -20.41
CA PHE A 7 -6.08 13.52 -21.09
C PHE A 7 -4.54 13.54 -20.99
N PHE A 8 -3.88 13.22 -22.12
CA PHE A 8 -2.49 13.59 -22.36
C PHE A 8 -2.45 15.09 -22.66
N HIS A 9 -1.91 15.89 -21.75
CA HIS A 9 -1.41 17.20 -22.12
C HIS A 9 0.00 17.02 -22.73
N PRO A 10 0.21 17.32 -24.00
CA PRO A 10 1.55 17.35 -24.57
C PRO A 10 2.24 18.65 -24.12
N ASP A 11 2.88 18.61 -22.97
CA ASP A 11 3.68 19.74 -22.51
C ASP A 11 5.03 19.74 -23.25
N ARG A 12 5.34 20.86 -23.90
CA ARG A 12 6.56 21.09 -24.66
C ARG A 12 7.69 21.52 -23.73
N SER A 13 8.18 20.60 -22.92
CA SER A 13 9.50 20.71 -22.32
C SER A 13 10.48 19.84 -23.12
N PRO A 14 11.76 20.27 -23.33
CA PRO A 14 12.71 19.46 -24.07
C PRO A 14 12.87 18.12 -23.33
N ALA A 15 12.48 17.06 -24.00
CA ALA A 15 12.55 15.71 -23.48
C ALA A 15 14.03 15.39 -23.17
N VAL A 16 14.36 15.32 -21.88
CA VAL A 16 15.52 14.54 -21.44
C VAL A 16 15.29 13.14 -22.02
N PRO A 17 16.23 12.54 -22.75
CA PRO A 17 16.03 11.25 -23.35
C PRO A 17 15.71 10.24 -22.23
N PHE A 18 14.45 9.83 -22.18
CA PHE A 18 13.96 8.78 -21.30
C PHE A 18 14.59 7.47 -21.79
N SER A 19 15.56 6.96 -21.05
CA SER A 19 16.07 5.60 -21.25
C SER A 19 15.37 4.69 -20.24
N PRO A 20 14.20 4.15 -20.58
CA PRO A 20 13.46 3.30 -19.65
C PRO A 20 14.27 2.05 -19.40
N VAL A 21 14.30 1.57 -18.14
CA VAL A 21 14.73 0.20 -17.84
C VAL A 21 14.03 -0.71 -18.82
N PRO A 22 14.74 -1.40 -19.75
CA PRO A 22 14.12 -2.01 -20.90
C PRO A 22 13.05 -3.05 -20.56
N SER A 23 13.22 -3.74 -19.43
CA SER A 23 12.27 -4.73 -18.89
C SER A 23 12.39 -4.73 -17.37
N PRO A 24 11.70 -3.82 -16.68
CA PRO A 24 11.75 -3.78 -15.22
C PRO A 24 11.16 -5.08 -14.64
N LEU A 25 11.80 -5.57 -13.61
CA LEU A 25 11.27 -6.71 -12.87
C LEU A 25 10.28 -6.27 -11.79
N VAL A 26 10.52 -5.10 -11.20
CA VAL A 26 9.69 -4.50 -10.17
C VAL A 26 9.19 -3.13 -10.64
N SER A 27 7.89 -2.88 -10.51
CA SER A 27 7.32 -1.53 -10.59
C SER A 27 6.98 -1.05 -9.19
N ALA A 28 7.73 -0.07 -8.69
CA ALA A 28 7.39 0.60 -7.43
C ALA A 28 6.38 1.70 -7.69
N ILE A 29 5.24 1.66 -7.00
CA ILE A 29 4.15 2.60 -7.16
C ILE A 29 3.99 3.40 -5.86
N VAL A 30 4.12 4.72 -5.97
CA VAL A 30 4.01 5.67 -4.86
C VAL A 30 2.78 6.55 -5.09
N LEU A 31 1.83 6.57 -4.16
CA LEU A 31 0.61 7.38 -4.27
C LEU A 31 0.76 8.67 -3.46
N ASN A 32 0.81 9.81 -4.14
CA ASN A 32 0.79 11.12 -3.50
C ASN A 32 -0.63 11.67 -3.38
N TYR A 33 -0.94 12.26 -2.24
CA TYR A 33 -2.07 13.16 -2.05
C TYR A 33 -1.70 14.20 -1.00
N LYS A 34 -1.43 15.45 -1.46
CA LYS A 34 -1.07 16.60 -0.61
C LYS A 34 0.13 16.35 0.34
N THR A 35 1.06 15.46 -0.08
CA THR A 35 2.26 15.11 0.71
C THR A 35 3.52 15.01 -0.16
N PRO A 36 3.80 15.96 -1.07
CA PRO A 36 4.83 15.81 -2.08
C PRO A 36 6.24 15.65 -1.51
N GLN A 37 6.56 16.28 -0.37
CA GLN A 37 7.86 16.12 0.28
C GLN A 37 8.08 14.68 0.80
N HIS A 38 7.01 14.00 1.23
CA HIS A 38 7.09 12.60 1.62
C HIS A 38 7.25 11.70 0.40
N ALA A 39 6.53 11.99 -0.69
CA ALA A 39 6.67 11.25 -1.94
C ALA A 39 8.09 11.37 -2.51
N VAL A 40 8.68 12.56 -2.50
CA VAL A 40 10.08 12.78 -2.91
C VAL A 40 11.05 11.95 -2.05
N LYS A 41 10.92 11.98 -0.71
CA LYS A 41 11.77 11.17 0.19
C LYS A 41 11.60 9.67 -0.04
N CYS A 42 10.38 9.23 -0.30
CA CYS A 42 10.09 7.84 -0.62
C CYS A 42 10.77 7.43 -1.94
N VAL A 43 10.64 8.22 -3.00
CA VAL A 43 11.33 7.98 -4.27
C VAL A 43 12.85 7.93 -4.08
N GLN A 44 13.42 8.85 -3.31
CA GLN A 44 14.86 8.83 -2.99
C GLN A 44 15.29 7.54 -2.25
N ALA A 45 14.45 6.99 -1.40
CA ALA A 45 14.71 5.69 -0.74
C ALA A 45 14.60 4.52 -1.73
N LEU A 46 13.65 4.58 -2.66
CA LEU A 46 13.49 3.60 -3.73
C LEU A 46 14.66 3.65 -4.72
N MET A 47 15.16 4.82 -5.06
CA MET A 47 16.34 5.00 -5.92
C MET A 47 17.66 4.48 -5.29
N LYS A 48 17.67 4.22 -3.99
CA LYS A 48 18.81 3.61 -3.29
C LYS A 48 18.71 2.09 -3.17
N GLN A 49 17.63 1.47 -3.64
CA GLN A 49 17.47 0.02 -3.54
C GLN A 49 18.56 -0.71 -4.33
N THR A 50 19.04 -1.84 -3.81
CA THR A 50 20.08 -2.66 -4.44
C THR A 50 19.71 -3.19 -5.83
N ILE A 51 18.43 -3.22 -6.15
CA ILE A 51 17.89 -3.68 -7.44
C ILE A 51 17.31 -2.53 -8.28
N VAL A 52 17.75 -1.29 -8.06
CA VAL A 52 17.20 -0.11 -8.74
C VAL A 52 17.32 -0.19 -10.26
N ASP A 53 18.36 -0.81 -10.78
CA ASP A 53 18.59 -1.08 -12.20
C ASP A 53 17.56 -2.01 -12.84
N ARG A 54 16.80 -2.74 -12.02
CA ARG A 54 15.71 -3.64 -12.41
C ARG A 54 14.32 -3.08 -12.02
N MET A 55 14.27 -1.81 -11.60
CA MET A 55 13.05 -1.17 -11.11
C MET A 55 12.63 0.01 -11.99
N GLU A 56 11.34 0.19 -12.16
CA GLU A 56 10.75 1.47 -12.54
C GLU A 56 9.98 2.05 -11.35
N ILE A 57 9.88 3.37 -11.29
CA ILE A 57 9.15 4.05 -10.23
C ILE A 57 8.04 4.88 -10.83
N LEU A 58 6.82 4.64 -10.37
CA LEU A 58 5.62 5.36 -10.77
C LEU A 58 5.11 6.17 -9.59
N VAL A 59 5.04 7.48 -9.73
CA VAL A 59 4.44 8.37 -8.74
C VAL A 59 3.07 8.77 -9.25
N VAL A 60 2.02 8.34 -8.58
CA VAL A 60 0.65 8.74 -8.92
C VAL A 60 0.24 9.88 -8.00
N ASP A 61 -0.06 11.04 -8.58
CA ASP A 61 -0.69 12.13 -7.85
C ASP A 61 -2.20 11.99 -7.92
N ASN A 62 -2.82 11.80 -6.77
CA ASN A 62 -4.25 11.54 -6.65
C ASN A 62 -5.06 12.84 -6.58
N HIS A 63 -4.87 13.71 -7.57
CA HIS A 63 -5.52 15.02 -7.68
C HIS A 63 -5.24 15.89 -6.44
N SER A 64 -3.97 16.18 -6.21
CA SER A 64 -3.57 17.13 -5.16
C SER A 64 -3.85 18.55 -5.67
N GLU A 65 -4.78 19.25 -5.04
CA GLU A 65 -5.18 20.63 -5.40
C GLU A 65 -4.23 21.69 -4.83
N ASP A 66 -3.02 21.30 -4.43
CA ASP A 66 -1.93 22.14 -3.94
C ASP A 66 -0.75 22.13 -4.92
N ASP A 67 0.40 22.67 -4.54
CA ASP A 67 1.62 22.67 -5.38
C ASP A 67 2.32 21.30 -5.46
N SER A 68 1.64 20.20 -5.13
CA SER A 68 2.26 18.86 -5.14
C SER A 68 2.91 18.51 -6.47
N ILE A 69 2.22 18.75 -7.59
CA ILE A 69 2.73 18.43 -8.92
C ILE A 69 3.97 19.26 -9.26
N GLY A 70 3.96 20.57 -8.97
CA GLY A 70 5.11 21.45 -9.15
C GLY A 70 6.33 20.95 -8.39
N VAL A 71 6.14 20.59 -7.12
CA VAL A 71 7.20 20.04 -6.27
C VAL A 71 7.71 18.69 -6.80
N LEU A 72 6.81 17.77 -7.18
CA LEU A 72 7.19 16.46 -7.70
C LEU A 72 7.98 16.58 -9.00
N ARG A 73 7.49 17.36 -9.97
CA ARG A 73 8.18 17.58 -11.25
C ARG A 73 9.56 18.18 -11.05
N ASN A 74 9.68 19.21 -10.21
CA ASN A 74 10.95 19.87 -9.92
C ASN A 74 11.95 18.92 -9.23
N ARG A 75 11.53 18.29 -8.13
CA ARG A 75 12.42 17.50 -7.28
C ARG A 75 12.77 16.13 -7.84
N LEU A 76 11.96 15.59 -8.76
CA LEU A 76 12.18 14.29 -9.38
C LEU A 76 12.71 14.40 -10.82
N SER A 77 12.91 15.61 -11.36
CA SER A 77 13.44 15.84 -12.71
C SER A 77 14.81 15.23 -12.98
N THR A 78 15.60 15.01 -11.93
CA THR A 78 16.94 14.38 -12.02
C THR A 78 16.90 12.85 -12.07
N PHE A 79 15.73 12.24 -11.92
CA PHE A 79 15.54 10.79 -11.95
C PHE A 79 14.77 10.38 -13.21
N PRO A 80 15.46 10.04 -14.31
CA PRO A 80 14.84 9.79 -15.62
C PRO A 80 13.90 8.56 -15.60
N ASP A 81 14.09 7.62 -14.69
CA ASP A 81 13.28 6.40 -14.58
C ASP A 81 12.04 6.57 -13.68
N VAL A 82 11.79 7.80 -13.18
CA VAL A 82 10.61 8.14 -12.40
C VAL A 82 9.54 8.74 -13.29
N ARG A 83 8.37 8.13 -13.35
CA ARG A 83 7.23 8.61 -14.12
C ARG A 83 6.17 9.18 -13.18
N ILE A 84 5.69 10.39 -13.46
CA ILE A 84 4.60 11.03 -12.71
C ILE A 84 3.31 10.85 -13.51
N ILE A 85 2.26 10.39 -12.85
CA ILE A 85 0.92 10.13 -13.41
C ILE A 85 -0.08 10.91 -12.56
N GLU A 86 -0.96 11.66 -13.20
CA GLU A 86 -1.96 12.49 -12.51
C GLU A 86 -3.36 11.87 -12.69
N THR A 87 -4.16 11.84 -11.61
CA THR A 87 -5.57 11.48 -11.71
C THR A 87 -6.42 12.74 -11.97
N PRO A 88 -7.53 12.64 -12.71
CA PRO A 88 -8.41 13.77 -12.97
C PRO A 88 -9.20 14.21 -11.72
N GLU A 89 -9.32 13.32 -10.73
CA GLU A 89 -10.00 13.56 -9.46
C GLU A 89 -9.39 12.69 -8.37
N ASN A 90 -9.67 12.98 -7.08
CA ASN A 90 -9.27 12.11 -5.98
C ASN A 90 -10.17 10.86 -5.95
N VAL A 91 -9.66 9.78 -6.49
CA VAL A 91 -10.35 8.50 -6.61
C VAL A 91 -10.24 7.59 -5.37
N GLY A 92 -9.56 8.06 -4.34
CA GLY A 92 -9.27 7.29 -3.12
C GLY A 92 -7.97 6.49 -3.21
N PHE A 93 -7.64 5.79 -2.12
CA PHE A 93 -6.34 5.15 -1.94
C PHE A 93 -6.15 3.97 -2.91
N GLY A 94 -7.02 2.97 -2.85
CA GLY A 94 -6.89 1.77 -3.68
C GLY A 94 -7.00 2.06 -5.17
N ALA A 95 -7.98 2.88 -5.58
CA ALA A 95 -8.18 3.24 -6.98
C ALA A 95 -7.03 4.08 -7.54
N GLY A 96 -6.38 4.92 -6.72
CA GLY A 96 -5.16 5.64 -7.10
C GLY A 96 -4.00 4.68 -7.41
N TYR A 97 -3.79 3.65 -6.59
CA TYR A 97 -2.80 2.60 -6.91
C TYR A 97 -3.18 1.80 -8.14
N ASN A 98 -4.46 1.54 -8.39
CA ASN A 98 -4.90 0.84 -9.60
C ASN A 98 -4.51 1.59 -10.88
N LEU A 99 -4.46 2.93 -10.83
CA LEU A 99 -3.94 3.70 -11.95
C LEU A 99 -2.45 3.38 -12.19
N GLY A 100 -1.64 3.41 -11.13
CA GLY A 100 -0.24 3.01 -11.21
C GLY A 100 -0.05 1.58 -11.71
N ILE A 101 -0.85 0.63 -11.23
CA ILE A 101 -0.83 -0.78 -11.66
C ILE A 101 -1.07 -0.90 -13.18
N ARG A 102 -1.98 -0.12 -13.76
CA ARG A 102 -2.23 -0.13 -15.22
C ARG A 102 -1.04 0.32 -16.05
N TYR A 103 -0.19 1.21 -15.52
CA TYR A 103 1.00 1.69 -16.19
C TYR A 103 2.27 0.91 -15.85
N ALA A 104 2.19 -0.01 -14.89
CA ALA A 104 3.30 -0.83 -14.45
C ALA A 104 3.68 -1.89 -15.49
N ARG A 105 4.99 -2.10 -15.69
CA ARG A 105 5.56 -3.09 -16.62
C ARG A 105 6.25 -4.24 -15.90
N GLY A 106 6.59 -4.08 -14.61
CA GLY A 106 7.29 -5.08 -13.81
C GLY A 106 6.44 -6.33 -13.55
N LYS A 107 7.10 -7.46 -13.41
CA LYS A 107 6.47 -8.73 -13.01
C LYS A 107 5.93 -8.68 -11.57
N TYR A 108 6.55 -7.85 -10.74
CA TYR A 108 6.16 -7.61 -9.36
C TYR A 108 5.85 -6.13 -9.14
N LEU A 109 4.85 -5.85 -8.32
CA LEU A 109 4.41 -4.51 -7.99
C LEU A 109 4.74 -4.23 -6.53
N LEU A 110 5.56 -3.23 -6.26
CA LEU A 110 5.82 -2.72 -4.91
C LEU A 110 4.89 -1.53 -4.64
N ILE A 111 3.82 -1.79 -3.92
CA ILE A 111 2.89 -0.75 -3.46
C ILE A 111 3.55 -0.06 -2.26
N ASN A 112 3.81 1.24 -2.37
CA ASN A 112 4.53 1.96 -1.33
C ASN A 112 3.93 3.33 -1.01
N ASN A 113 3.41 3.47 0.20
CA ASN A 113 2.88 4.76 0.68
C ASN A 113 4.06 5.72 0.96
N PRO A 114 3.95 7.01 0.61
CA PRO A 114 4.99 8.02 0.83
C PRO A 114 5.55 8.10 2.25
N ALA A 115 4.77 7.70 3.25
CA ALA A 115 5.22 7.68 4.64
C ALA A 115 6.10 6.47 5.00
N LYS A 116 6.23 5.49 4.09
CA LYS A 116 7.06 4.29 4.29
C LYS A 116 8.35 4.43 3.49
N LEU A 117 9.48 4.28 4.17
CA LEU A 117 10.79 4.38 3.55
C LEU A 117 11.44 2.98 3.56
N PRO A 118 11.45 2.28 2.41
CA PRO A 118 12.11 0.98 2.32
C PRO A 118 13.61 1.12 2.60
N GLU A 119 14.15 0.22 3.43
CA GLU A 119 15.60 0.13 3.65
C GLU A 119 16.30 -0.45 2.42
N LEU A 120 17.60 -0.28 2.33
CA LEU A 120 18.47 -0.56 1.18
C LEU A 120 18.17 -1.87 0.45
N HIS A 121 17.91 -2.96 1.19
CA HIS A 121 17.66 -4.30 0.65
C HIS A 121 16.18 -4.72 0.65
N ALA A 122 15.27 -3.83 1.02
CA ALA A 122 13.88 -4.22 1.25
C ALA A 122 13.21 -4.81 -0.01
N ALA A 123 13.34 -4.13 -1.14
CA ALA A 123 12.75 -4.60 -2.39
C ALA A 123 13.40 -5.89 -2.90
N GLU A 124 14.72 -6.02 -2.79
CA GLU A 124 15.46 -7.23 -3.17
C GLU A 124 15.03 -8.45 -2.35
N ARG A 125 14.89 -8.29 -1.02
CA ARG A 125 14.50 -9.37 -0.12
C ARG A 125 13.07 -9.83 -0.38
N LEU A 126 12.12 -8.91 -0.56
CA LEU A 126 10.74 -9.25 -0.94
C LEU A 126 10.70 -9.95 -2.30
N LEU A 127 11.44 -9.46 -3.28
CA LEU A 127 11.54 -10.06 -4.61
C LEU A 127 12.09 -11.49 -4.52
N SER A 128 13.23 -11.67 -3.85
CA SER A 128 13.89 -12.97 -3.70
C SER A 128 13.00 -14.00 -3.00
N LEU A 129 12.24 -13.58 -1.97
CA LEU A 129 11.24 -14.43 -1.33
C LEU A 129 10.19 -14.91 -2.32
N MET A 130 9.61 -13.97 -3.08
CA MET A 130 8.52 -14.28 -4.00
C MET A 130 9.00 -15.04 -5.26
N GLU A 131 10.26 -14.87 -5.68
CA GLU A 131 10.83 -15.67 -6.78
C GLU A 131 11.06 -17.13 -6.37
N LYS A 132 11.42 -17.38 -5.10
CA LYS A 132 11.64 -18.72 -4.55
C LYS A 132 10.36 -19.51 -4.30
N ASP A 133 9.25 -18.83 -4.04
CA ASP A 133 7.98 -19.48 -3.69
C ASP A 133 6.80 -18.85 -4.46
N GLU A 134 6.37 -19.56 -5.49
CA GLU A 134 5.25 -19.12 -6.35
C GLU A 134 3.89 -19.16 -5.66
N SER A 135 3.78 -19.85 -4.53
CA SER A 135 2.54 -19.85 -3.73
C SER A 135 2.28 -18.48 -3.06
N ILE A 136 3.32 -17.65 -2.88
CA ILE A 136 3.20 -16.33 -2.27
C ILE A 136 2.64 -15.35 -3.32
N GLY A 137 1.45 -14.83 -3.03
CA GLY A 137 0.81 -13.79 -3.84
C GLY A 137 1.16 -12.39 -3.39
N ILE A 138 1.21 -12.17 -2.07
CA ILE A 138 1.52 -10.89 -1.43
C ILE A 138 2.56 -11.10 -0.34
N ALA A 139 3.56 -10.22 -0.26
CA ALA A 139 4.53 -10.18 0.82
C ALA A 139 4.63 -8.76 1.40
N GLY A 140 4.64 -8.64 2.73
CA GLY A 140 4.80 -7.38 3.45
C GLY A 140 6.04 -7.36 4.34
N PRO A 141 6.79 -6.24 4.42
CA PRO A 141 7.98 -6.11 5.24
C PRO A 141 7.64 -5.89 6.72
N LYS A 142 8.65 -6.05 7.56
CA LYS A 142 8.64 -5.49 8.91
C LYS A 142 8.64 -3.96 8.84
N LEU A 143 7.69 -3.34 9.53
CA LEU A 143 7.65 -1.90 9.66
C LEU A 143 8.27 -1.49 11.00
N MET A 144 9.16 -0.51 10.94
CA MET A 144 9.83 0.05 12.12
C MET A 144 9.45 1.52 12.26
N HIS A 145 9.24 1.97 13.48
CA HIS A 145 9.13 3.40 13.74
C HIS A 145 10.51 4.08 13.73
N ASP A 146 10.52 5.39 13.57
CA ASP A 146 11.75 6.20 13.59
C ASP A 146 12.56 6.06 14.91
N ASP A 147 11.92 5.60 16.00
CA ASP A 147 12.58 5.32 17.29
C ASP A 147 13.07 3.89 17.44
N GLY A 148 13.05 3.09 16.38
CA GLY A 148 13.49 1.70 16.37
C GLY A 148 12.49 0.69 16.93
N THR A 149 11.30 1.13 17.36
CA THR A 149 10.26 0.19 17.81
C THR A 149 9.56 -0.46 16.63
N VAL A 150 9.21 -1.75 16.76
CA VAL A 150 8.47 -2.49 15.73
C VAL A 150 7.02 -2.01 15.69
N ARG A 151 6.53 -1.76 14.50
CA ARG A 151 5.12 -1.46 14.26
C ARG A 151 4.35 -2.71 13.85
N ASP A 152 3.11 -2.85 14.37
CA ASP A 152 2.19 -3.88 13.87
C ASP A 152 1.97 -3.73 12.36
N SER A 153 2.58 -4.58 11.54
CA SER A 153 2.48 -4.55 10.08
C SER A 153 1.56 -5.61 9.49
N TYR A 154 1.04 -6.51 10.32
CA TYR A 154 0.09 -7.55 9.94
C TYR A 154 -0.94 -7.79 11.05
N ARG A 155 -2.06 -8.43 10.72
CA ARG A 155 -3.14 -8.75 11.66
C ARG A 155 -3.97 -9.93 11.16
N ALA A 156 -4.85 -10.45 12.03
CA ALA A 156 -5.94 -11.33 11.63
C ALA A 156 -7.05 -10.57 10.87
N PHE A 157 -7.86 -11.28 10.09
CA PHE A 157 -9.05 -10.66 9.49
C PHE A 157 -10.00 -10.16 10.59
N PRO A 158 -10.47 -8.90 10.48
CA PRO A 158 -11.33 -8.33 11.49
C PRO A 158 -12.73 -8.95 11.45
N GLY A 159 -13.27 -9.29 12.61
CA GLY A 159 -14.71 -9.37 12.80
C GLY A 159 -15.33 -7.99 13.08
N VAL A 160 -16.65 -7.87 12.91
CA VAL A 160 -17.37 -6.61 13.20
C VAL A 160 -17.06 -6.11 14.62
N THR A 161 -17.11 -7.01 15.59
CA THR A 161 -16.85 -6.70 16.99
C THR A 161 -15.40 -6.27 17.24
N ASP A 162 -14.42 -6.77 16.48
CA ASP A 162 -13.00 -6.39 16.63
C ASP A 162 -12.78 -4.91 16.25
N VAL A 163 -13.46 -4.45 15.20
CA VAL A 163 -13.40 -3.05 14.76
C VAL A 163 -13.99 -2.12 15.81
N ILE A 164 -15.13 -2.51 16.41
CA ILE A 164 -15.80 -1.73 17.46
C ILE A 164 -14.95 -1.69 18.72
N ILE A 165 -14.52 -2.86 19.23
CA ILE A 165 -13.74 -2.98 20.46
C ILE A 165 -12.43 -2.19 20.35
N LYS A 166 -11.72 -2.31 19.22
CA LYS A 166 -10.45 -1.60 19.00
C LYS A 166 -10.56 -0.09 19.12
N ARG A 167 -11.71 0.48 18.79
CA ARG A 167 -11.96 1.93 18.72
C ARG A 167 -12.64 2.50 19.96
N THR A 168 -13.03 1.64 20.91
CA THR A 168 -13.77 2.02 22.10
C THR A 168 -12.95 1.71 23.36
N PHE A 169 -13.46 2.17 24.51
CA PHE A 169 -12.94 1.80 25.83
C PHE A 169 -13.05 0.31 26.14
N LEU A 170 -13.88 -0.42 25.40
CA LEU A 170 -14.04 -1.88 25.51
C LEU A 170 -12.74 -2.64 25.25
N ARG A 171 -11.74 -2.00 24.62
CA ARG A 171 -10.43 -2.60 24.38
C ARG A 171 -9.78 -3.16 25.65
N SER A 172 -9.93 -2.47 26.78
CA SER A 172 -9.41 -2.91 28.09
C SER A 172 -10.17 -4.10 28.67
N TRP A 173 -11.43 -4.30 28.27
CA TRP A 173 -12.27 -5.39 28.77
C TRP A 173 -12.10 -6.69 27.97
N PHE A 174 -11.59 -6.60 26.77
CA PHE A 174 -11.39 -7.75 25.87
C PHE A 174 -9.93 -7.90 25.39
N PRO A 175 -8.95 -8.00 26.33
CA PRO A 175 -7.52 -7.99 25.97
C PRO A 175 -7.14 -9.22 25.11
N HIS A 176 -7.59 -10.42 25.45
CA HIS A 176 -7.29 -11.64 24.69
C HIS A 176 -7.83 -11.60 23.26
N ARG A 177 -9.02 -11.00 23.06
CA ARG A 177 -9.58 -10.81 21.73
C ARG A 177 -8.75 -9.83 20.91
N MET A 178 -8.32 -8.74 21.52
CA MET A 178 -7.45 -7.77 20.86
C MET A 178 -6.07 -8.33 20.57
N GLN A 179 -5.51 -9.13 21.46
CA GLN A 179 -4.24 -9.82 21.24
C GLN A 179 -4.33 -10.73 20.00
N ARG A 180 -5.39 -11.55 19.89
CA ARG A 180 -5.62 -12.42 18.72
C ARG A 180 -5.81 -11.61 17.44
N TYR A 181 -6.64 -10.56 17.44
CA TYR A 181 -6.87 -9.72 16.26
C TYR A 181 -5.61 -8.97 15.82
N LEU A 182 -4.89 -8.37 16.77
CA LEU A 182 -3.68 -7.60 16.49
C LEU A 182 -2.44 -8.48 16.32
N GLN A 183 -2.55 -9.79 16.65
CA GLN A 183 -1.45 -10.76 16.69
C GLN A 183 -0.27 -10.28 17.55
N THR A 184 -0.56 -9.50 18.60
CA THR A 184 0.44 -9.08 19.57
C THR A 184 0.93 -10.28 20.40
N GLY A 185 2.24 -10.34 20.68
CA GLY A 185 2.88 -11.47 21.34
C GLY A 185 3.46 -12.53 20.39
N THR A 186 3.34 -12.33 19.08
CA THR A 186 4.11 -13.09 18.08
C THR A 186 5.50 -12.51 17.95
N ASN A 187 6.51 -13.37 17.67
CA ASN A 187 7.86 -12.89 17.42
C ASN A 187 7.91 -12.06 16.12
N PRO A 188 8.26 -10.77 16.17
CA PRO A 188 8.28 -9.92 14.98
C PRO A 188 9.44 -10.20 14.02
N ASP A 189 10.39 -11.06 14.41
CA ASP A 189 11.57 -11.42 13.61
C ASP A 189 11.40 -12.76 12.88
N GLU A 190 10.21 -13.37 12.93
CA GLU A 190 9.90 -14.60 12.22
C GLU A 190 8.97 -14.38 11.04
N SER A 191 9.36 -14.95 9.89
CA SER A 191 8.48 -15.03 8.70
C SER A 191 7.28 -15.90 8.97
N ARG A 192 6.11 -15.46 8.51
CA ARG A 192 4.87 -16.21 8.69
C ARG A 192 3.78 -15.87 7.70
N ASP A 193 2.91 -16.82 7.49
CA ASP A 193 1.64 -16.57 6.82
C ASP A 193 0.75 -15.72 7.73
N VAL A 194 0.14 -14.69 7.16
CA VAL A 194 -0.73 -13.76 7.88
C VAL A 194 -2.02 -13.54 7.11
N ASP A 195 -3.09 -13.19 7.79
CA ASP A 195 -4.35 -12.93 7.10
C ASP A 195 -4.23 -11.71 6.19
N TRP A 196 -3.61 -10.64 6.68
CA TRP A 196 -3.35 -9.46 5.86
C TRP A 196 -2.17 -8.65 6.38
N VAL A 197 -1.53 -7.95 5.46
CA VAL A 197 -0.46 -6.97 5.71
C VAL A 197 -0.97 -5.57 5.43
N ILE A 198 -0.41 -4.56 6.12
CA ILE A 198 -0.80 -3.15 5.91
C ILE A 198 -0.43 -2.72 4.49
N GLY A 199 -1.41 -2.22 3.74
CA GLY A 199 -1.28 -1.78 2.34
C GLY A 199 -0.34 -0.60 2.09
N GLY A 200 0.32 -0.10 3.15
CA GLY A 200 1.27 1.01 3.02
C GLY A 200 2.65 0.60 2.48
N CYS A 201 3.03 -0.67 2.55
CA CYS A 201 4.23 -1.22 1.91
C CYS A 201 4.02 -2.73 1.74
N LEU A 202 3.86 -3.18 0.51
CA LEU A 202 3.73 -4.60 0.17
C LEU A 202 4.17 -4.85 -1.27
N MET A 203 4.63 -6.07 -1.53
CA MET A 203 4.88 -6.55 -2.89
C MET A 203 3.80 -7.56 -3.28
N ILE A 204 3.27 -7.45 -4.49
CA ILE A 204 2.28 -8.34 -5.07
C ILE A 204 2.73 -8.79 -6.47
N ARG A 205 2.42 -10.02 -6.86
CA ARG A 205 2.59 -10.48 -8.24
C ARG A 205 1.66 -9.71 -9.16
N ARG A 206 2.16 -9.24 -10.30
CA ARG A 206 1.34 -8.46 -11.24
C ARG A 206 0.21 -9.28 -11.83
N ASP A 207 0.46 -10.54 -12.25
CA ASP A 207 -0.54 -11.45 -12.75
C ASP A 207 -1.69 -11.69 -11.75
N LEU A 208 -1.35 -11.82 -10.46
CA LEU A 208 -2.36 -11.89 -9.40
C LEU A 208 -3.12 -10.58 -9.26
N ALA A 209 -2.42 -9.43 -9.24
CA ALA A 209 -3.07 -8.13 -9.16
C ALA A 209 -4.04 -7.90 -10.32
N GLU A 210 -3.66 -8.27 -11.54
CA GLU A 210 -4.51 -8.23 -12.74
C GLU A 210 -5.72 -9.16 -12.61
N LYS A 211 -5.49 -10.41 -12.19
CA LYS A 211 -6.57 -11.40 -11.92
C LYS A 211 -7.57 -10.92 -10.88
N LEU A 212 -7.09 -10.23 -9.86
CA LEU A 212 -7.91 -9.67 -8.79
C LEU A 212 -8.51 -8.30 -9.15
N HIS A 213 -8.21 -7.74 -10.32
CA HIS A 213 -8.58 -6.37 -10.73
C HIS A 213 -8.04 -5.28 -9.79
N GLY A 214 -6.85 -5.52 -9.18
CA GLY A 214 -6.22 -4.59 -8.25
C GLY A 214 -6.97 -4.44 -6.92
N PHE A 215 -6.93 -3.25 -6.36
CA PHE A 215 -7.73 -2.88 -5.19
C PHE A 215 -9.18 -2.66 -5.60
N ASP A 216 -10.13 -3.05 -4.74
CA ASP A 216 -11.55 -2.82 -5.01
C ASP A 216 -11.89 -1.33 -4.82
N PRO A 217 -12.34 -0.62 -5.88
CA PRO A 217 -12.57 0.82 -5.84
C PRO A 217 -13.76 1.24 -4.98
N GLN A 218 -14.59 0.28 -4.52
CA GLN A 218 -15.64 0.60 -3.56
C GLN A 218 -15.09 1.15 -2.23
N PHE A 219 -13.83 0.82 -1.89
CA PHE A 219 -13.14 1.30 -0.70
C PHE A 219 -12.36 2.58 -1.04
N PHE A 220 -12.90 3.73 -0.67
CA PHE A 220 -12.21 5.00 -0.89
C PHE A 220 -10.93 5.10 -0.05
N LEU A 221 -11.02 4.70 1.22
CA LEU A 221 -9.90 4.70 2.17
C LEU A 221 -10.18 3.69 3.28
N PHE A 222 -9.18 2.90 3.68
CA PHE A 222 -9.25 1.78 4.64
C PHE A 222 -10.04 0.56 4.13
N PHE A 223 -9.67 -0.62 4.60
CA PHE A 223 -10.18 -1.94 4.24
C PHE A 223 -9.83 -2.41 2.82
N GLU A 224 -9.32 -1.57 1.94
CA GLU A 224 -8.85 -1.96 0.61
C GLU A 224 -7.71 -2.99 0.66
N ASP A 225 -6.80 -2.84 1.64
CA ASP A 225 -5.68 -3.76 1.87
C ASP A 225 -6.15 -5.09 2.48
N ILE A 226 -7.08 -5.03 3.43
CA ILE A 226 -7.69 -6.23 4.04
C ILE A 226 -8.45 -7.02 2.96
N ASP A 227 -9.22 -6.34 2.13
CA ASP A 227 -9.97 -6.95 1.04
C ASP A 227 -9.05 -7.58 -0.01
N LEU A 228 -7.99 -6.87 -0.41
CA LEU A 228 -7.00 -7.39 -1.36
C LEU A 228 -6.34 -8.68 -0.83
N CYS A 229 -5.90 -8.69 0.43
CA CYS A 229 -5.31 -9.86 1.04
C CYS A 229 -6.31 -11.03 1.16
N ARG A 230 -7.58 -10.73 1.48
CA ARG A 230 -8.63 -11.76 1.54
C ARG A 230 -8.91 -12.38 0.17
N ARG A 231 -8.93 -11.56 -0.89
CA ARG A 231 -9.05 -12.04 -2.28
C ARG A 231 -7.82 -12.82 -2.72
N CYS A 232 -6.63 -12.44 -2.27
CA CYS A 232 -5.39 -13.20 -2.50
C CYS A 232 -5.51 -14.63 -1.94
N TRP A 233 -5.93 -14.78 -0.69
CA TRP A 233 -6.18 -16.08 -0.07
C TRP A 233 -7.27 -16.87 -0.80
N ALA A 234 -8.38 -16.23 -1.15
CA ALA A 234 -9.47 -16.86 -1.92
C ALA A 234 -9.03 -17.33 -3.31
N ALA A 235 -8.00 -16.72 -3.88
CA ALA A 235 -7.37 -17.14 -5.14
C ALA A 235 -6.35 -18.26 -4.98
N GLY A 236 -6.19 -18.83 -3.75
CA GLY A 236 -5.26 -19.90 -3.44
C GLY A 236 -3.80 -19.45 -3.31
N LYS A 237 -3.55 -18.15 -3.12
CA LYS A 237 -2.21 -17.59 -2.91
C LYS A 237 -2.03 -17.12 -1.47
N ARG A 238 -0.81 -17.23 -0.95
CA ARG A 238 -0.46 -16.88 0.42
C ARG A 238 -0.16 -15.39 0.56
N VAL A 239 -0.45 -14.85 1.74
CA VAL A 239 -0.01 -13.53 2.20
C VAL A 239 1.03 -13.74 3.29
N VAL A 240 2.25 -13.23 3.10
CA VAL A 240 3.38 -13.49 3.97
C VAL A 240 3.91 -12.19 4.59
N TYR A 241 4.11 -12.20 5.90
CA TYR A 241 4.94 -11.24 6.59
C TYR A 241 6.39 -11.70 6.54
N TYR A 242 7.29 -10.83 6.07
CA TYR A 242 8.70 -11.15 5.87
C TYR A 242 9.61 -10.13 6.56
N PRO A 243 10.09 -10.41 7.77
CA PRO A 243 10.82 -9.45 8.59
C PRO A 243 12.24 -9.14 8.12
N GLU A 244 12.82 -9.96 7.24
CA GLU A 244 14.12 -9.65 6.65
C GLU A 244 14.05 -8.40 5.75
N ALA A 245 12.91 -8.15 5.12
CA ALA A 245 12.63 -6.89 4.46
C ALA A 245 12.13 -5.88 5.50
N VAL A 246 12.72 -4.69 5.54
CA VAL A 246 12.41 -3.66 6.52
C VAL A 246 12.04 -2.35 5.82
N ALA A 247 11.05 -1.65 6.36
CA ALA A 247 10.73 -0.30 5.96
C ALA A 247 10.44 0.57 7.20
N THR A 248 10.95 1.79 7.20
CA THR A 248 10.68 2.75 8.28
C THR A 248 9.33 3.42 8.05
N ASP A 249 8.52 3.49 9.11
CA ASP A 249 7.20 4.11 9.11
C ASP A 249 7.13 5.24 10.11
N ARG A 250 6.82 6.44 9.65
CA ARG A 250 6.68 7.60 10.53
C ARG A 250 5.50 7.44 11.48
N LYS A 251 5.67 7.85 12.73
CA LYS A 251 4.71 7.65 13.84
C LYS A 251 3.29 8.20 13.65
N ARG A 252 3.01 9.08 12.69
CA ARG A 252 1.68 9.69 12.52
C ARG A 252 0.69 8.75 11.85
N ARG A 253 -0.35 8.33 12.58
CA ARG A 253 -1.51 7.61 12.01
C ARG A 253 -2.59 8.61 11.62
N LEU A 254 -3.08 8.54 10.36
CA LEU A 254 -4.26 9.30 9.91
C LEU A 254 -5.52 8.96 10.72
N SER A 255 -5.55 7.78 11.32
CA SER A 255 -6.70 7.25 12.07
C SER A 255 -6.59 7.43 13.58
N GLU A 256 -5.70 8.29 14.09
CA GLU A 256 -5.63 8.61 15.53
C GLU A 256 -6.81 9.46 15.96
N GLY A 257 -7.48 9.03 17.02
CA GLY A 257 -8.60 9.75 17.65
C GLY A 257 -9.64 8.80 18.21
N GLY A 258 -10.36 9.25 19.24
CA GLY A 258 -11.46 8.50 19.87
C GLY A 258 -12.71 8.43 18.99
N VAL A 259 -13.78 7.86 19.54
CA VAL A 259 -15.09 7.65 18.85
C VAL A 259 -15.63 8.93 18.24
N ALA A 260 -15.50 10.07 18.91
CA ALA A 260 -15.93 11.37 18.40
C ALA A 260 -15.22 11.73 17.08
N SER A 261 -13.91 11.42 16.95
CA SER A 261 -13.13 11.64 15.73
C SER A 261 -13.62 10.78 14.56
N LEU A 262 -14.16 9.59 14.82
CA LEU A 262 -14.72 8.71 13.78
C LEU A 262 -15.99 9.31 13.14
N LEU A 263 -16.81 9.97 13.93
CA LEU A 263 -18.08 10.53 13.44
C LEU A 263 -17.91 11.92 12.81
N LEU A 264 -17.06 12.76 13.42
CA LEU A 264 -16.93 14.17 13.04
C LEU A 264 -15.94 14.41 11.91
N LYS A 265 -14.86 13.61 11.80
CA LYS A 265 -13.84 13.82 10.75
C LYS A 265 -14.19 13.06 9.46
N PRO A 266 -13.94 13.64 8.27
CA PRO A 266 -14.14 12.95 6.98
C PRO A 266 -13.43 11.59 6.91
N VAL A 267 -12.20 11.50 7.41
CA VAL A 267 -11.40 10.26 7.49
C VAL A 267 -12.08 9.19 8.35
N GLY A 268 -12.72 9.58 9.45
CA GLY A 268 -13.47 8.67 10.32
C GLY A 268 -14.73 8.13 9.62
N ARG A 269 -15.48 9.00 8.95
CA ARG A 269 -16.66 8.59 8.16
C ARG A 269 -16.29 7.64 7.03
N ALA A 270 -15.17 7.90 6.33
CA ALA A 270 -14.66 6.99 5.31
C ALA A 270 -14.32 5.61 5.90
N HIS A 271 -13.72 5.57 7.10
CA HIS A 271 -13.43 4.31 7.78
C HIS A 271 -14.69 3.51 8.11
N ILE A 272 -15.75 4.16 8.62
CA ILE A 272 -17.03 3.49 8.92
C ILE A 272 -17.67 2.99 7.62
N ALA A 273 -17.73 3.83 6.59
CA ALA A 273 -18.31 3.45 5.30
C ALA A 273 -17.61 2.24 4.68
N SER A 274 -16.27 2.23 4.70
CA SER A 274 -15.47 1.11 4.20
C SER A 274 -15.64 -0.15 5.06
N ALA A 275 -15.76 -0.02 6.38
CA ALA A 275 -16.05 -1.15 7.27
C ALA A 275 -17.39 -1.80 6.93
N VAL A 276 -18.46 -0.99 6.77
CA VAL A 276 -19.80 -1.49 6.39
C VAL A 276 -19.73 -2.23 5.05
N LYS A 277 -19.10 -1.63 4.03
CA LYS A 277 -18.93 -2.25 2.71
C LYS A 277 -18.15 -3.57 2.79
N TYR A 278 -17.08 -3.61 3.59
CA TYR A 278 -16.27 -4.82 3.76
C TYR A 278 -17.08 -5.94 4.39
N PHE A 279 -17.78 -5.68 5.51
CA PHE A 279 -18.58 -6.70 6.18
C PHE A 279 -19.81 -7.12 5.36
N TRP A 280 -20.38 -6.23 4.57
CA TRP A 280 -21.44 -6.58 3.62
C TRP A 280 -20.91 -7.50 2.51
N LYS A 281 -19.80 -7.12 1.87
CA LYS A 281 -19.17 -7.90 0.79
C LYS A 281 -18.82 -9.33 1.23
N TRP A 282 -18.36 -9.47 2.46
CA TRP A 282 -17.89 -10.75 2.99
C TRP A 282 -18.87 -11.41 3.97
N HIS A 283 -20.14 -10.97 3.97
CA HIS A 283 -21.18 -11.55 4.81
C HIS A 283 -21.38 -13.04 4.46
N GLY A 284 -21.38 -13.90 5.48
CA GLY A 284 -21.56 -15.35 5.30
C GLY A 284 -20.36 -16.09 4.69
N ALA A 285 -19.35 -15.39 4.21
CA ALA A 285 -18.13 -16.04 3.71
C ALA A 285 -17.19 -16.41 4.88
N ALA A 286 -16.80 -17.67 4.96
CA ALA A 286 -15.76 -18.10 5.88
C ALA A 286 -14.44 -17.36 5.60
N ALA A 287 -13.60 -17.21 6.64
CA ALA A 287 -12.24 -16.77 6.41
C ALA A 287 -11.55 -17.77 5.48
N PRO A 288 -10.83 -17.33 4.42
CA PRO A 288 -10.24 -18.23 3.44
C PRO A 288 -9.02 -19.01 3.97
N ARG A 289 -8.72 -18.84 5.28
CA ARG A 289 -7.60 -19.46 5.96
C ARG A 289 -8.02 -20.02 7.32
#